data_da51a064884bfb1cc1c9d2a6918b4c2b
#
_entry.id   da51a064884bfb1cc1c9d2a6918b4c2b
#
_cell.length_a   1.000
_cell.length_b   1.000
_cell.length_c   1.000
_cell.angle_alpha   90.00
_cell.angle_beta   90.00
_cell.angle_gamma   90.00
#
_symmetry.space_group_name_H-M   'P 1'
#
loop_
_entity.id
_entity.type
_entity.pdbx_description
1 polymer ?
#
loop_
_entity_poly.entity_id
_entity_poly.type
_entity_poly.pdbx_seq_one_letter_code
_entity_poly.pdbx_strand_id
1 'polypeptide(L)'
;MLKNIPSILSPELLKVLAEMGHSDRICIGDGNFPGASMAKAKNAIFLRADGHGVPEILDAILQVFPLDTYVEKPAILMEKMDCDKDLVIPVWQTYKDVIAKYDDRGADAVGNIDRFKFYDEAKDCYCVLQTGETEIYANIILQKGVIK
;
A
#
# COMPACT_ATOMS: atom_id res chain seq x y z
N MET A 1 4.42 -8.18 -22.16
CA MET A 1 3.45 -8.61 -21.13
C MET A 1 3.75 -10.04 -20.69
N LEU A 2 3.47 -10.38 -19.44
CA LEU A 2 3.64 -11.72 -18.89
C LEU A 2 2.28 -12.40 -18.72
N LYS A 3 2.23 -13.72 -18.93
CA LYS A 3 1.02 -14.50 -18.60
C LYS A 3 0.81 -14.53 -17.10
N ASN A 4 -0.46 -14.46 -16.66
CA ASN A 4 -0.88 -14.54 -15.25
C ASN A 4 -0.35 -13.40 -14.36
N ILE A 5 0.17 -12.34 -14.96
CA ILE A 5 0.59 -11.13 -14.25
C ILE A 5 -0.30 -9.97 -14.68
N PRO A 6 -0.89 -9.21 -13.74
CA PRO A 6 -1.69 -8.05 -14.08
C PRO A 6 -0.90 -7.05 -14.94
N SER A 7 -1.46 -6.64 -16.07
CA SER A 7 -0.78 -5.77 -17.04
C SER A 7 -0.52 -4.36 -16.50
N ILE A 8 -1.24 -3.96 -15.45
CA ILE A 8 -1.06 -2.67 -14.78
C ILE A 8 0.24 -2.58 -13.97
N LEU A 9 0.82 -3.73 -13.57
CA LEU A 9 2.10 -3.77 -12.87
C LEU A 9 3.23 -3.48 -13.85
N SER A 10 3.89 -2.32 -13.71
CA SER A 10 5.05 -1.97 -14.53
C SER A 10 6.22 -2.93 -14.28
N PRO A 11 7.15 -3.08 -15.26
CA PRO A 11 8.36 -3.88 -15.05
C PRO A 11 9.15 -3.46 -13.81
N GLU A 12 9.23 -2.16 -13.54
CA GLU A 12 9.91 -1.60 -12.37
C GLU A 12 9.21 -2.01 -11.06
N LEU A 13 7.87 -1.96 -11.02
CA LEU A 13 7.11 -2.38 -9.86
C LEU A 13 7.22 -3.89 -9.65
N LEU A 14 7.13 -4.69 -10.71
CA LEU A 14 7.34 -6.15 -10.63
C LEU A 14 8.71 -6.49 -10.07
N LYS A 15 9.76 -5.80 -10.54
CA LYS A 15 11.12 -5.96 -10.01
C LYS A 15 11.17 -5.69 -8.51
N VAL A 16 10.60 -4.58 -8.05
CA VAL A 16 10.53 -4.22 -6.63
C VAL A 16 9.81 -5.30 -5.82
N LEU A 17 8.62 -5.71 -6.25
CA LEU A 17 7.84 -6.73 -5.54
C LEU A 17 8.58 -8.07 -5.47
N ALA A 18 9.34 -8.43 -6.50
CA ALA A 18 10.15 -9.64 -6.53
C ALA A 18 11.39 -9.55 -5.63
N GLU A 19 12.03 -8.39 -5.54
CA GLU A 19 13.22 -8.16 -4.70
C GLU A 19 12.88 -8.06 -3.21
N MET A 20 11.68 -7.57 -2.87
CA MET A 20 11.24 -7.46 -1.47
C MET A 20 11.24 -8.83 -0.80
N GLY A 21 11.80 -8.90 0.40
CA GLY A 21 11.81 -10.08 1.25
C GLY A 21 10.72 -10.04 2.33
N HIS A 22 10.73 -11.05 3.21
CA HIS A 22 9.82 -11.12 4.35
C HIS A 22 9.99 -9.87 5.26
N SER A 23 8.88 -9.30 5.66
CA SER A 23 8.76 -8.07 6.47
C SER A 23 9.12 -6.77 5.75
N ASP A 24 9.62 -6.80 4.52
CA ASP A 24 9.72 -5.58 3.72
C ASP A 24 8.34 -4.98 3.46
N ARG A 25 8.28 -3.65 3.37
CA ARG A 25 7.03 -2.93 3.20
C ARG A 25 7.02 -2.06 1.96
N ILE A 26 5.86 -1.92 1.36
CA ILE A 26 5.59 -0.96 0.28
C ILE A 26 4.51 0.02 0.75
N CYS A 27 4.78 1.31 0.57
CA CYS A 27 3.80 2.38 0.80
C CYS A 27 3.17 2.76 -0.54
N ILE A 28 1.86 2.71 -0.63
CA ILE A 28 1.08 3.15 -1.80
C ILE A 28 0.37 4.43 -1.40
N GLY A 29 0.77 5.54 -2.02
CA GLY A 29 0.29 6.88 -1.68
C GLY A 29 -0.76 7.40 -2.66
N ASP A 30 -1.73 8.16 -2.13
CA ASP A 30 -2.68 8.94 -2.94
C ASP A 30 -2.00 10.11 -3.67
N GLY A 31 -2.73 10.83 -4.52
CA GLY A 31 -2.20 11.93 -5.33
C GLY A 31 -1.62 13.09 -4.52
N ASN A 32 -2.01 13.25 -3.26
CA ASN A 32 -1.52 14.29 -2.35
C ASN A 32 -0.38 13.82 -1.43
N PHE A 33 -0.09 12.52 -1.42
CA PHE A 33 0.94 11.95 -0.55
C PHE A 33 2.33 12.48 -0.93
N PRO A 34 3.18 12.88 0.03
CA PRO A 34 4.52 13.39 -0.27
C PRO A 34 5.51 12.24 -0.57
N GLY A 35 5.16 11.36 -1.53
CA GLY A 35 5.86 10.11 -1.79
C GLY A 35 7.33 10.29 -2.11
N ALA A 36 7.66 11.27 -2.96
CA ALA A 36 9.05 11.56 -3.32
C ALA A 36 9.89 11.96 -2.09
N SER A 37 9.32 12.81 -1.21
CA SER A 37 10.01 13.24 0.02
C SER A 37 10.18 12.09 1.00
N MET A 38 9.16 11.23 1.15
CA MET A 38 9.22 10.05 2.02
C MET A 38 10.31 9.08 1.54
N ALA A 39 10.32 8.76 0.25
CA ALA A 39 11.32 7.87 -0.33
C ALA A 39 12.74 8.41 -0.18
N LYS A 40 12.92 9.72 -0.41
CA LYS A 40 14.25 10.36 -0.31
C LYS A 40 14.81 10.33 1.10
N ALA A 41 13.97 10.36 2.13
CA ALA A 41 14.40 10.48 3.53
C ALA A 41 15.37 9.37 3.97
N LYS A 42 15.14 8.12 3.53
CA LYS A 42 15.98 6.95 3.83
C LYS A 42 16.39 6.17 2.58
N ASN A 43 16.41 6.85 1.44
CA ASN A 43 16.83 6.28 0.15
C ASN A 43 16.01 5.06 -0.30
N ALA A 44 14.71 5.08 -0.03
CA ALA A 44 13.79 4.07 -0.57
C ALA A 44 13.63 4.22 -2.08
N ILE A 45 13.21 3.13 -2.74
CA ILE A 45 12.85 3.18 -4.14
C ILE A 45 11.56 4.01 -4.31
N PHE A 46 11.55 4.94 -5.25
CA PHE A 46 10.38 5.75 -5.57
C PHE A 46 9.86 5.39 -6.96
N LEU A 47 8.59 4.99 -7.04
CA LEU A 47 7.91 4.67 -8.30
C LEU A 47 6.64 5.49 -8.44
N ARG A 48 6.13 5.61 -9.67
CA ARG A 48 4.90 6.35 -9.99
C ARG A 48 3.93 5.50 -10.81
N ALA A 49 2.64 5.71 -10.53
CA ALA A 49 1.50 5.11 -11.24
C ALA A 49 0.37 6.15 -11.36
N ASP A 50 0.68 7.34 -11.88
CA ASP A 50 -0.19 8.53 -11.87
C ASP A 50 -1.53 8.34 -12.57
N GLY A 51 -1.61 7.44 -13.56
CA GLY A 51 -2.85 7.17 -14.30
C GLY A 51 -3.82 6.23 -13.59
N HIS A 52 -3.50 5.80 -12.37
CA HIS A 52 -4.23 4.74 -11.65
C HIS A 52 -4.61 5.16 -10.23
N GLY A 53 -5.79 4.71 -9.78
CA GLY A 53 -6.19 4.80 -8.38
C GLY A 53 -5.57 3.69 -7.53
N VAL A 54 -5.57 3.87 -6.22
CA VAL A 54 -5.03 2.86 -5.30
C VAL A 54 -5.79 1.53 -5.36
N PRO A 55 -7.14 1.48 -5.46
CA PRO A 55 -7.86 0.20 -5.46
C PRO A 55 -7.39 -0.77 -6.55
N GLU A 56 -7.21 -0.30 -7.79
CA GLU A 56 -6.79 -1.16 -8.90
C GLU A 56 -5.32 -1.59 -8.78
N ILE A 57 -4.46 -0.72 -8.28
CA ILE A 57 -3.05 -1.04 -8.00
C ILE A 57 -2.96 -2.05 -6.84
N LEU A 58 -3.73 -1.85 -5.78
CA LEU A 58 -3.79 -2.77 -4.63
C LEU A 58 -4.24 -4.17 -5.05
N ASP A 59 -5.32 -4.25 -5.85
CA ASP A 59 -5.82 -5.53 -6.37
C ASP A 59 -4.74 -6.24 -7.22
N ALA A 60 -4.06 -5.50 -8.09
CA ALA A 60 -3.01 -6.05 -8.93
C ALA A 60 -1.79 -6.53 -8.12
N ILE A 61 -1.36 -5.76 -7.12
CA ILE A 61 -0.24 -6.14 -6.25
C ILE A 61 -0.59 -7.42 -5.48
N LEU A 62 -1.76 -7.50 -4.87
CA LEU A 62 -2.15 -8.64 -4.03
C LEU A 62 -2.31 -9.97 -4.80
N GLN A 63 -2.44 -9.93 -6.13
CA GLN A 63 -2.39 -11.14 -6.95
C GLN A 63 -1.03 -11.84 -6.94
N VAL A 64 0.04 -11.10 -6.65
CA VAL A 64 1.42 -11.61 -6.70
C VAL A 64 2.19 -11.43 -5.37
N PHE A 65 1.58 -10.76 -4.40
CA PHE A 65 2.22 -10.33 -3.16
C PHE A 65 1.50 -10.91 -1.95
N PRO A 66 2.12 -11.84 -1.22
CA PRO A 66 1.53 -12.39 0.00
C PRO A 66 1.60 -11.36 1.13
N LEU A 67 0.48 -11.13 1.83
CA LEU A 67 0.49 -10.37 3.07
C LEU A 67 1.12 -11.18 4.21
N ASP A 68 1.80 -10.50 5.11
CA ASP A 68 2.48 -11.14 6.22
C ASP A 68 1.48 -11.72 7.23
N THR A 69 1.61 -13.02 7.50
CA THR A 69 0.78 -13.73 8.49
C THR A 69 1.41 -13.78 9.88
N TYR A 70 2.64 -13.30 10.05
CA TYR A 70 3.32 -13.23 11.35
C TYR A 70 2.99 -11.96 12.13
N VAL A 71 2.33 -10.99 11.49
CA VAL A 71 1.82 -9.77 12.13
C VAL A 71 0.31 -9.70 12.04
N GLU A 72 -0.32 -9.09 13.03
CA GLU A 72 -1.79 -8.99 13.09
C GLU A 72 -2.35 -8.09 11.99
N LYS A 73 -1.67 -6.98 11.72
CA LYS A 73 -2.11 -5.94 10.77
C LYS A 73 -1.04 -5.70 9.69
N PRO A 74 -0.95 -6.56 8.67
CA PRO A 74 0.02 -6.39 7.59
C PRO A 74 -0.36 -5.29 6.59
N ALA A 75 -1.57 -4.76 6.66
CA ALA A 75 -2.03 -3.62 5.87
C ALA A 75 -2.38 -2.47 6.82
N ILE A 76 -1.75 -1.30 6.63
CA ILE A 76 -1.87 -0.16 7.53
C ILE A 76 -2.38 1.05 6.76
N LEU A 77 -3.48 1.64 7.26
CA LEU A 77 -4.04 2.90 6.77
C LEU A 77 -3.57 4.08 7.62
N MET A 78 -3.52 5.25 7.00
CA MET A 78 -3.32 6.52 7.71
C MET A 78 -4.64 6.95 8.34
N GLU A 79 -4.69 7.11 9.66
CA GLU A 79 -5.87 7.63 10.36
C GLU A 79 -6.10 9.11 10.05
N LYS A 80 -7.36 9.52 10.12
CA LYS A 80 -7.78 10.90 9.94
C LYS A 80 -7.26 11.79 11.07
N MET A 81 -7.01 13.05 10.74
CA MET A 81 -6.77 14.10 11.74
C MET A 81 -8.06 14.41 12.50
N ASP A 82 -7.93 14.95 13.71
CA ASP A 82 -9.09 15.30 14.57
C ASP A 82 -10.07 16.25 13.88
N CYS A 83 -9.57 17.18 13.05
CA CYS A 83 -10.42 18.09 12.28
C CYS A 83 -11.29 17.39 11.24
N ASP A 84 -10.88 16.19 10.81
CA ASP A 84 -11.55 15.37 9.78
C ASP A 84 -12.21 14.11 10.36
N LYS A 85 -12.31 14.00 11.69
CA LYS A 85 -12.82 12.79 12.37
C LYS A 85 -14.17 12.31 11.86
N ASP A 86 -15.04 13.25 11.46
CA ASP A 86 -16.40 12.97 11.01
C ASP A 86 -16.48 12.61 9.51
N LEU A 87 -15.37 12.72 8.76
CA LEU A 87 -15.36 12.34 7.37
C LEU A 87 -15.46 10.81 7.22
N VAL A 88 -16.29 10.38 6.30
CA VAL A 88 -16.29 9.00 5.81
C VAL A 88 -15.28 8.90 4.67
N ILE A 89 -14.43 7.89 4.70
CA ILE A 89 -13.44 7.62 3.66
C ILE A 89 -13.85 6.33 2.92
N PRO A 90 -14.63 6.42 1.84
CA PRO A 90 -15.22 5.26 1.18
C PRO A 90 -14.19 4.25 0.69
N VAL A 91 -13.03 4.73 0.24
CA VAL A 91 -11.96 3.89 -0.30
C VAL A 91 -11.40 2.91 0.73
N TRP A 92 -11.49 3.20 2.04
CA TRP A 92 -11.04 2.26 3.07
C TRP A 92 -11.84 0.96 3.06
N GLN A 93 -13.16 1.04 2.83
CA GLN A 93 -13.98 -0.17 2.69
C GLN A 93 -13.62 -0.93 1.41
N THR A 94 -13.38 -0.21 0.33
CA THR A 94 -12.90 -0.81 -0.92
C THR A 94 -11.60 -1.58 -0.72
N TYR A 95 -10.63 -1.03 0.03
CA TYR A 95 -9.37 -1.74 0.34
C TYR A 95 -9.60 -3.03 1.14
N LYS A 96 -10.48 -2.97 2.15
CA LYS A 96 -10.84 -4.16 2.94
C LYS A 96 -11.48 -5.25 2.06
N ASP A 97 -12.36 -4.85 1.15
CA ASP A 97 -13.01 -5.77 0.21
C ASP A 97 -12.00 -6.38 -0.77
N VAL A 98 -11.05 -5.58 -1.27
CA VAL A 98 -9.97 -6.08 -2.14
C VAL A 98 -9.07 -7.05 -1.37
N ILE A 99 -8.64 -6.70 -0.17
CA ILE A 99 -7.79 -7.57 0.68
C ILE A 99 -8.48 -8.90 0.97
N ALA A 100 -9.80 -8.89 1.21
CA ALA A 100 -10.58 -10.11 1.49
C ALA A 100 -10.57 -11.13 0.34
N LYS A 101 -10.25 -10.72 -0.89
CA LYS A 101 -10.09 -11.64 -2.02
C LYS A 101 -8.82 -12.49 -1.92
N TYR A 102 -7.80 -12.03 -1.20
CA TYR A 102 -6.45 -12.60 -1.18
C TYR A 102 -5.97 -13.03 0.21
N ASP A 103 -6.64 -12.58 1.25
CA ASP A 103 -6.32 -12.89 2.64
C ASP A 103 -7.60 -13.17 3.42
N ASP A 104 -7.70 -14.37 3.99
CA ASP A 104 -8.90 -14.84 4.70
C ASP A 104 -9.24 -14.00 5.94
N ARG A 105 -8.29 -13.23 6.47
CA ARG A 105 -8.54 -12.29 7.57
C ARG A 105 -9.39 -11.08 7.11
N GLY A 106 -9.39 -10.76 5.81
CA GLY A 106 -10.17 -9.66 5.26
C GLY A 106 -9.90 -8.33 5.99
N ALA A 107 -10.96 -7.70 6.50
CA ALA A 107 -10.86 -6.44 7.25
C ALA A 107 -9.98 -6.54 8.51
N ASP A 108 -9.86 -7.72 9.11
CA ASP A 108 -9.03 -7.94 10.31
C ASP A 108 -7.53 -7.83 10.00
N ALA A 109 -7.11 -7.95 8.74
CA ALA A 109 -5.74 -7.71 8.31
C ALA A 109 -5.38 -6.22 8.22
N VAL A 110 -6.36 -5.33 8.35
CA VAL A 110 -6.20 -3.88 8.17
C VAL A 110 -6.21 -3.17 9.52
N GLY A 111 -5.21 -2.33 9.75
CA GLY A 111 -5.12 -1.44 10.90
C GLY A 111 -5.00 0.02 10.47
N ASN A 112 -5.22 0.92 11.42
CA ASN A 112 -5.02 2.35 11.24
C ASN A 112 -3.96 2.84 12.23
N ILE A 113 -3.10 3.75 11.79
CA ILE A 113 -2.13 4.42 12.66
C ILE A 113 -2.21 5.92 12.45
N ASP A 114 -1.81 6.67 13.46
CA ASP A 114 -1.70 8.12 13.43
C ASP A 114 -0.94 8.61 12.18
N ARG A 115 -1.31 9.77 11.66
CA ARG A 115 -0.74 10.35 10.44
C ARG A 115 0.78 10.50 10.50
N PHE A 116 1.31 11.01 11.61
CA PHE A 116 2.76 11.25 11.74
C PHE A 116 3.51 9.94 11.87
N LYS A 117 2.94 8.96 12.60
CA LYS A 117 3.46 7.61 12.65
C LYS A 117 3.44 6.96 11.27
N PHE A 118 2.39 7.18 10.48
CA PHE A 118 2.34 6.68 9.10
C PHE A 118 3.47 7.24 8.24
N TYR A 119 3.77 8.54 8.35
CA TYR A 119 4.90 9.13 7.64
C TYR A 119 6.24 8.51 8.06
N ASP A 120 6.44 8.26 9.35
CA ASP A 120 7.65 7.60 9.84
C ASP A 120 7.78 6.17 9.29
N GLU A 121 6.69 5.41 9.31
CA GLU A 121 6.63 4.07 8.73
C GLU A 121 6.87 4.08 7.21
N ALA A 122 6.32 5.07 6.50
CA ALA A 122 6.51 5.22 5.05
C ALA A 122 7.97 5.49 4.68
N LYS A 123 8.71 6.25 5.48
CA LYS A 123 10.14 6.48 5.28
C LYS A 123 10.98 5.20 5.42
N ASP A 124 10.49 4.22 6.18
CA ASP A 124 11.15 2.93 6.41
C ASP A 124 10.73 1.86 5.39
N CYS A 125 9.84 2.19 4.45
CA CYS A 125 9.44 1.25 3.41
C CYS A 125 10.57 0.99 2.40
N TYR A 126 10.58 -0.22 1.84
CA TYR A 126 11.46 -0.59 0.74
C TYR A 126 11.19 0.22 -0.52
N CYS A 127 9.89 0.48 -0.78
CA CYS A 127 9.42 1.26 -1.91
C CYS A 127 8.26 2.17 -1.49
N VAL A 128 8.22 3.36 -2.08
CA VAL A 128 7.07 4.25 -2.06
C VAL A 128 6.54 4.39 -3.48
N LEU A 129 5.29 4.00 -3.68
CA LEU A 129 4.59 4.08 -4.96
C LEU A 129 3.56 5.21 -4.91
N GLN A 130 3.78 6.25 -5.70
CA GLN A 130 2.85 7.37 -5.85
C GLN A 130 1.81 7.03 -6.91
N THR A 131 0.52 7.16 -6.58
CA THR A 131 -0.59 6.95 -7.52
C THR A 131 -1.27 8.25 -7.89
N GLY A 132 -2.26 8.18 -8.78
CA GLY A 132 -3.17 9.26 -9.12
C GLY A 132 -4.49 9.24 -8.34
N GLU A 133 -4.56 8.52 -7.20
CA GLU A 133 -5.75 8.47 -6.36
C GLU A 133 -6.17 9.85 -5.90
N THR A 134 -7.44 10.18 -6.07
CA THR A 134 -7.98 11.51 -5.77
C THR A 134 -8.63 11.61 -4.39
N GLU A 135 -8.96 10.48 -3.76
CA GLU A 135 -9.48 10.49 -2.39
C GLU A 135 -8.38 10.82 -1.38
N ILE A 136 -8.77 11.56 -0.34
CA ILE A 136 -7.86 11.87 0.77
C ILE A 136 -7.80 10.71 1.77
N TYR A 137 -6.72 10.61 2.53
CA TYR A 137 -6.46 9.51 3.47
C TYR A 137 -6.47 8.13 2.79
N ALA A 138 -6.18 8.09 1.50
CA ALA A 138 -6.20 6.87 0.70
C ALA A 138 -4.85 6.12 0.68
N ASN A 139 -3.96 6.47 1.58
CA ASN A 139 -2.63 5.89 1.69
C ASN A 139 -2.67 4.54 2.43
N ILE A 140 -1.93 3.56 1.93
CA ILE A 140 -1.84 2.24 2.55
C ILE A 140 -0.40 1.70 2.50
N ILE A 141 0.04 1.09 3.60
CA ILE A 141 1.31 0.35 3.66
C ILE A 141 0.99 -1.14 3.73
N LEU A 142 1.68 -1.94 2.91
CA LEU A 142 1.58 -3.40 2.92
C LEU A 142 2.90 -4.01 3.38
N GLN A 143 2.84 -5.00 4.27
CA GLN A 143 3.98 -5.78 4.71
C GLN A 143 3.99 -7.14 4.02
N LYS A 144 5.12 -7.48 3.38
CA LYS A 144 5.29 -8.73 2.65
C LYS A 144 5.49 -9.91 3.57
N GLY A 145 4.73 -10.95 3.32
CA GLY A 145 4.83 -12.24 3.99
C GLY A 145 5.65 -13.27 3.20
N VAL A 146 5.42 -14.52 3.53
CA VAL A 146 6.07 -15.68 2.89
C VAL A 146 5.03 -16.59 2.24
N ILE A 147 5.43 -17.24 1.15
CA ILE A 147 4.68 -18.34 0.53
C ILE A 147 5.17 -19.63 1.17
N LYS A 148 4.24 -20.43 1.71
CA LYS A 148 4.54 -21.74 2.35
C LYS A 148 4.16 -22.87 1.43
#